data_99b211f7dd2e36170dad431802905724
#
_entry.id   99b211f7dd2e36170dad431802905724
#
_cell.length_a   1.000
_cell.length_b   1.000
_cell.length_c   1.000
_cell.angle_alpha   90.00
_cell.angle_beta   90.00
_cell.angle_gamma   90.00
#
_symmetry.space_group_name_H-M   'P 1'
#
loop_
_entity.id
_entity.type
_entity.pdbx_description
1 polymer ?
#
loop_
_entity_poly.entity_id
_entity_poly.type
_entity_poly.pdbx_seq_one_letter_code
_entity_poly.pdbx_strand_id
1 'polypeptide(L)'
;NIFERRFVYLNTRNISAEAIFEETLKMIFNAPSGGLLYLENLKGAEGEIALRLGAENEPFGVINVGDDASLLKLCAKNGLETGEREFSGSLFQTINAQDSPVNLLIGSKKFTEGWSSWRVSTMGLMNVGRGEGAQIIQLFGRGVRLKGYNLSLKRSAALELPPDLARPQHLGILETLSIFGIRANYMAQFREYLQDEGLSPDKEQEEVFLPVIKLEQLPPLKMVRLQKTINGIQTDFGDAFRR
;
A
#
# COMPACT_ATOMS: atom_id res chain seq x y z
N ASN A 1 -18.01 -17.13 2.18
CA ASN A 1 -17.88 -15.71 2.46
C ASN A 1 -16.46 -15.26 2.11
N ILE A 2 -16.31 -14.23 1.23
CA ILE A 2 -15.00 -13.72 0.80
C ILE A 2 -14.18 -13.15 1.96
N PHE A 3 -14.83 -12.70 3.01
CA PHE A 3 -14.18 -12.12 4.19
C PHE A 3 -13.75 -13.17 5.22
N GLU A 4 -14.27 -14.37 5.18
CA GLU A 4 -14.10 -15.39 6.21
C GLU A 4 -12.62 -15.75 6.42
N ARG A 5 -11.87 -15.91 5.34
CA ARG A 5 -10.43 -16.19 5.38
C ARG A 5 -9.59 -14.98 5.85
N ARG A 6 -10.06 -13.76 5.65
CA ARG A 6 -9.33 -12.53 6.00
C ARG A 6 -9.56 -12.12 7.45
N PHE A 7 -10.69 -12.45 8.01
CA PHE A 7 -11.07 -12.10 9.37
C PHE A 7 -10.97 -13.26 10.35
N VAL A 8 -10.20 -14.31 10.04
CA VAL A 8 -9.95 -15.44 10.93
C VAL A 8 -9.52 -14.98 12.33
N TYR A 9 -8.66 -13.95 12.40
CA TYR A 9 -8.22 -13.38 13.67
C TYR A 9 -9.39 -12.89 14.54
N LEU A 10 -10.35 -12.16 13.96
CA LEU A 10 -11.53 -11.69 14.71
C LEU A 10 -12.38 -12.86 15.23
N ASN A 11 -12.52 -13.90 14.42
CA ASN A 11 -13.25 -15.12 14.84
C ASN A 11 -12.56 -15.84 15.99
N THR A 12 -11.21 -15.82 16.05
CA THR A 12 -10.45 -16.46 17.13
C THR A 12 -10.49 -15.69 18.44
N ARG A 13 -10.80 -14.39 18.42
CA ARG A 13 -10.88 -13.55 19.63
C ARG A 13 -12.06 -13.88 20.53
N ASN A 14 -13.07 -14.57 20.04
CA ASN A 14 -14.30 -14.95 20.78
C ASN A 14 -14.97 -13.75 21.49
N ILE A 15 -15.05 -12.61 20.81
CA ILE A 15 -15.69 -11.38 21.29
C ILE A 15 -16.99 -11.13 20.55
N SER A 16 -17.94 -10.41 21.19
CA SER A 16 -19.23 -10.11 20.58
C SER A 16 -19.10 -9.11 19.41
N ALA A 17 -20.11 -9.07 18.54
CA ALA A 17 -20.16 -8.11 17.45
C ALA A 17 -20.20 -6.66 17.96
N GLU A 18 -20.87 -6.43 19.08
CA GLU A 18 -20.92 -5.13 19.76
C GLU A 18 -19.53 -4.68 20.22
N ALA A 19 -18.76 -5.57 20.84
CA ALA A 19 -17.41 -5.28 21.28
C ALA A 19 -16.47 -4.99 20.08
N ILE A 20 -16.61 -5.73 18.97
CA ILE A 20 -15.88 -5.45 17.73
C ILE A 20 -16.27 -4.06 17.17
N PHE A 21 -17.55 -3.72 17.21
CA PHE A 21 -18.05 -2.42 16.76
C PHE A 21 -17.47 -1.28 17.61
N GLU A 22 -17.50 -1.40 18.93
CA GLU A 22 -16.92 -0.39 19.84
C GLU A 22 -15.42 -0.23 19.63
N GLU A 23 -14.66 -1.33 19.50
CA GLU A 23 -13.24 -1.27 19.18
C GLU A 23 -13.01 -0.58 17.82
N THR A 24 -13.84 -0.85 16.82
CA THR A 24 -13.74 -0.23 15.50
C THR A 24 -13.96 1.28 15.59
N LEU A 25 -14.96 1.74 16.35
CA LEU A 25 -15.19 3.16 16.58
C LEU A 25 -13.97 3.84 17.21
N LYS A 26 -13.36 3.22 18.21
CA LYS A 26 -12.19 3.77 18.90
C LYS A 26 -10.93 3.75 18.04
N MET A 27 -10.63 2.61 17.38
CA MET A 27 -9.35 2.42 16.72
C MET A 27 -9.31 2.98 15.30
N ILE A 28 -10.43 2.99 14.58
CA ILE A 28 -10.48 3.43 13.18
C ILE A 28 -11.07 4.83 13.07
N PHE A 29 -12.14 5.10 13.83
CA PHE A 29 -12.90 6.34 13.73
C PHE A 29 -12.56 7.37 14.81
N ASN A 30 -11.62 7.07 15.70
CA ASN A 30 -11.17 7.95 16.79
C ASN A 30 -12.33 8.45 17.67
N ALA A 31 -13.37 7.67 17.82
CA ALA A 31 -14.57 8.04 18.54
C ALA A 31 -14.86 7.03 19.67
N PRO A 32 -15.17 7.51 20.88
CA PRO A 32 -15.50 6.65 22.02
C PRO A 32 -16.87 5.96 21.85
N SER A 33 -17.75 6.54 21.05
CA SER A 33 -19.09 6.06 20.73
C SER A 33 -19.46 6.44 19.30
N GLY A 34 -20.58 5.92 18.81
CA GLY A 34 -21.13 6.35 17.53
C GLY A 34 -21.50 7.84 17.51
N GLY A 35 -21.56 8.42 16.33
CA GLY A 35 -21.91 9.83 16.13
C GLY A 35 -22.25 10.12 14.67
N LEU A 36 -22.63 11.35 14.37
CA LEU A 36 -22.88 11.81 13.02
C LEU A 36 -21.54 12.11 12.31
N LEU A 37 -21.48 11.82 11.02
CA LEU A 37 -20.34 12.17 10.20
C LEU A 37 -20.27 13.70 10.05
N TYR A 38 -19.15 14.27 10.45
CA TYR A 38 -18.84 15.68 10.34
C TYR A 38 -17.69 15.89 9.34
N LEU A 39 -17.90 16.80 8.38
CA LEU A 39 -16.91 17.14 7.35
C LEU A 39 -16.38 18.54 7.61
N GLU A 40 -15.08 18.67 7.75
CA GLU A 40 -14.42 19.92 8.07
C GLU A 40 -13.46 20.34 6.96
N ASN A 41 -13.71 21.49 6.32
CA ASN A 41 -12.81 22.06 5.33
C ASN A 41 -11.53 22.56 6.02
N LEU A 42 -10.38 22.11 5.56
CA LEU A 42 -9.08 22.54 6.06
C LEU A 42 -8.55 23.70 5.19
N LYS A 43 -8.87 24.93 5.58
CA LYS A 43 -8.52 26.15 4.81
C LYS A 43 -7.01 26.34 4.59
N GLY A 44 -6.18 25.78 5.47
CA GLY A 44 -4.71 25.80 5.34
C GLY A 44 -4.15 24.71 4.40
N ALA A 45 -4.99 23.81 3.89
CA ALA A 45 -4.60 22.69 3.04
C ALA A 45 -5.59 22.55 1.88
N GLU A 46 -5.25 23.15 0.74
CA GLU A 46 -6.12 23.24 -0.43
C GLU A 46 -6.65 21.87 -0.86
N GLY A 47 -7.97 21.77 -1.02
CA GLY A 47 -8.67 20.56 -1.44
C GLY A 47 -8.80 19.49 -0.38
N GLU A 48 -8.43 19.74 0.89
CA GLU A 48 -8.55 18.77 1.98
C GLU A 48 -9.79 19.00 2.84
N ILE A 49 -10.54 17.91 3.04
CA ILE A 49 -11.68 17.85 3.95
C ILE A 49 -11.42 16.76 4.97
N ALA A 50 -11.35 17.12 6.25
CA ALA A 50 -11.23 16.17 7.35
C ALA A 50 -12.57 15.47 7.61
N LEU A 51 -12.51 14.20 7.95
CA LEU A 51 -13.65 13.38 8.35
C LEU A 51 -13.57 13.10 9.85
N ARG A 52 -14.65 13.43 10.57
CA ARG A 52 -14.80 13.18 12.01
C ARG A 52 -16.08 12.43 12.29
N LEU A 53 -16.09 11.62 13.31
CA LEU A 53 -17.31 11.03 13.85
C LEU A 53 -17.73 11.84 15.08
N GLY A 54 -18.62 12.82 14.88
CA GLY A 54 -18.86 13.91 15.81
C GLY A 54 -17.80 15.03 15.69
N ALA A 55 -18.23 16.29 15.83
CA ALA A 55 -17.38 17.46 15.62
C ALA A 55 -16.20 17.57 16.61
N GLU A 56 -16.36 17.03 17.82
CA GLU A 56 -15.39 17.12 18.92
C GLU A 56 -14.27 16.08 18.85
N ASN A 57 -14.45 15.00 18.10
CA ASN A 57 -13.46 13.92 18.02
C ASN A 57 -12.32 14.26 17.06
N GLU A 58 -11.17 13.58 17.22
CA GLU A 58 -10.06 13.68 16.27
C GLU A 58 -10.46 13.19 14.88
N PRO A 59 -9.89 13.76 13.81
CA PRO A 59 -10.20 13.33 12.46
C PRO A 59 -9.68 11.91 12.24
N PHE A 60 -10.55 11.03 11.76
CA PHE A 60 -10.17 9.67 11.39
C PHE A 60 -9.80 9.52 9.91
N GLY A 61 -10.19 10.49 9.09
CA GLY A 61 -9.99 10.43 7.66
C GLY A 61 -9.79 11.79 7.02
N VAL A 62 -9.31 11.78 5.79
CA VAL A 62 -9.20 12.97 4.95
C VAL A 62 -9.59 12.65 3.52
N ILE A 63 -10.40 13.54 2.93
CA ILE A 63 -10.70 13.56 1.50
C ILE A 63 -9.82 14.62 0.85
N ASN A 64 -9.16 14.27 -0.26
CA ASN A 64 -8.46 15.24 -1.07
C ASN A 64 -9.07 15.28 -2.48
N VAL A 65 -9.71 16.40 -2.81
CA VAL A 65 -10.37 16.64 -4.09
C VAL A 65 -10.02 18.02 -4.63
N GLY A 66 -10.15 18.20 -5.95
CA GLY A 66 -9.83 19.49 -6.56
C GLY A 66 -10.85 20.60 -6.28
N ASP A 67 -12.10 20.25 -5.99
CA ASP A 67 -13.21 21.18 -5.68
C ASP A 67 -13.88 20.78 -4.36
N ASP A 68 -13.23 21.11 -3.26
CA ASP A 68 -13.69 20.86 -1.91
C ASP A 68 -14.98 21.62 -1.57
N ALA A 69 -15.10 22.86 -2.06
CA ALA A 69 -16.26 23.70 -1.80
C ALA A 69 -17.55 23.12 -2.40
N SER A 70 -17.48 22.62 -3.64
CA SER A 70 -18.62 21.97 -4.27
C SER A 70 -19.00 20.66 -3.58
N LEU A 71 -18.02 19.88 -3.14
CA LEU A 71 -18.25 18.65 -2.40
C LEU A 71 -18.94 18.94 -1.06
N LEU A 72 -18.46 19.92 -0.30
CA LEU A 72 -19.07 20.30 0.98
C LEU A 72 -20.53 20.78 0.82
N LYS A 73 -20.79 21.62 -0.19
CA LYS A 73 -22.16 22.04 -0.51
C LYS A 73 -23.06 20.85 -0.83
N LEU A 74 -22.55 19.87 -1.57
CA LEU A 74 -23.29 18.65 -1.87
C LEU A 74 -23.56 17.83 -0.62
N CYS A 75 -22.57 17.69 0.28
CA CYS A 75 -22.72 16.98 1.55
C CYS A 75 -23.75 17.66 2.45
N ALA A 76 -23.68 18.98 2.61
CA ALA A 76 -24.63 19.75 3.39
C ALA A 76 -26.07 19.63 2.83
N LYS A 77 -26.22 19.68 1.49
CA LYS A 77 -27.53 19.48 0.83
C LYS A 77 -28.12 18.09 1.12
N ASN A 78 -27.28 17.09 1.35
CA ASN A 78 -27.69 15.72 1.69
C ASN A 78 -27.80 15.48 3.21
N GLY A 79 -27.79 16.53 4.02
CA GLY A 79 -28.01 16.45 5.46
C GLY A 79 -26.79 16.07 6.29
N LEU A 80 -25.59 16.11 5.71
CA LEU A 80 -24.36 15.91 6.46
C LEU A 80 -23.91 17.23 7.13
N GLU A 81 -23.43 17.12 8.33
CA GLU A 81 -22.87 18.28 9.04
C GLU A 81 -21.53 18.70 8.45
N THR A 82 -21.37 20.00 8.24
CA THR A 82 -20.17 20.57 7.63
C THR A 82 -19.66 21.76 8.41
N GLY A 83 -18.35 21.98 8.43
CA GLY A 83 -17.71 23.13 9.02
C GLY A 83 -16.40 23.49 8.34
N GLU A 84 -15.73 24.49 8.89
CA GLU A 84 -14.45 25.00 8.38
C GLU A 84 -13.47 25.16 9.53
N ARG A 85 -12.18 24.86 9.27
CA ARG A 85 -11.08 25.12 10.19
C ARG A 85 -10.04 25.97 9.49
N GLU A 86 -9.81 27.15 10.02
CA GLU A 86 -8.70 27.98 9.63
C GLU A 86 -7.40 27.50 10.31
N PHE A 87 -6.25 27.80 9.72
CA PHE A 87 -4.92 27.49 10.29
C PHE A 87 -4.66 25.98 10.52
N SER A 88 -5.22 25.12 9.71
CA SER A 88 -4.95 23.68 9.77
C SER A 88 -3.83 23.29 8.80
N GLY A 89 -2.89 22.45 9.26
CA GLY A 89 -1.93 21.80 8.37
C GLY A 89 -2.57 20.69 7.54
N SER A 90 -1.85 20.22 6.51
CA SER A 90 -2.29 19.12 5.68
C SER A 90 -2.27 17.79 6.44
N LEU A 91 -3.42 17.18 6.62
CA LEU A 91 -3.54 15.83 7.19
C LEU A 91 -3.01 14.77 6.22
N PHE A 92 -3.12 15.01 4.93
CA PHE A 92 -2.63 14.11 3.90
C PHE A 92 -1.10 14.02 3.88
N GLN A 93 -0.40 15.13 4.15
CA GLN A 93 1.06 15.16 4.23
C GLN A 93 1.58 14.53 5.52
N THR A 94 0.85 14.69 6.61
CA THR A 94 1.27 14.20 7.95
C THR A 94 0.87 12.76 8.23
N ILE A 95 0.31 12.04 7.25
CA ILE A 95 -0.17 10.66 7.42
C ILE A 95 0.90 9.69 7.97
N ASN A 96 2.18 9.94 7.68
CA ASN A 96 3.28 9.08 8.12
C ASN A 96 3.85 9.49 9.50
N ALA A 97 3.35 10.56 10.10
CA ALA A 97 3.71 10.92 11.47
C ALA A 97 3.25 9.82 12.44
N GLN A 98 4.03 9.60 13.50
CA GLN A 98 3.75 8.51 14.44
C GLN A 98 2.43 8.73 15.21
N ASP A 99 2.06 9.98 15.42
CA ASP A 99 0.88 10.45 16.13
C ASP A 99 -0.28 10.79 15.17
N SER A 100 -0.16 10.51 13.88
CA SER A 100 -1.23 10.81 12.91
C SER A 100 -2.51 10.04 13.23
N PRO A 101 -3.63 10.73 13.49
CA PRO A 101 -4.91 10.10 13.81
C PRO A 101 -5.63 9.55 12.58
N VAL A 102 -5.14 9.88 11.38
CA VAL A 102 -5.82 9.56 10.12
C VAL A 102 -5.64 8.10 9.76
N ASN A 103 -6.75 7.38 9.61
CA ASN A 103 -6.81 5.97 9.21
C ASN A 103 -7.42 5.75 7.82
N LEU A 104 -8.12 6.76 7.27
CA LEU A 104 -8.78 6.69 5.97
C LEU A 104 -8.34 7.85 5.07
N LEU A 105 -7.89 7.50 3.86
CA LEU A 105 -7.61 8.49 2.81
C LEU A 105 -8.55 8.26 1.63
N ILE A 106 -9.19 9.33 1.17
CA ILE A 106 -10.03 9.34 -0.04
C ILE A 106 -9.48 10.38 -0.99
N GLY A 107 -9.23 9.99 -2.23
CA GLY A 107 -8.71 10.94 -3.22
C GLY A 107 -8.71 10.35 -4.63
N SER A 108 -8.36 11.16 -5.60
CA SER A 108 -8.24 10.73 -6.99
C SER A 108 -6.80 10.81 -7.48
N LYS A 109 -6.33 11.98 -7.86
CA LYS A 109 -5.02 12.17 -8.48
C LYS A 109 -3.85 12.15 -7.49
N LYS A 110 -4.04 12.59 -6.25
CA LYS A 110 -2.96 12.70 -5.23
C LYS A 110 -2.22 11.39 -4.98
N PHE A 111 -2.88 10.25 -5.07
CA PHE A 111 -2.24 8.94 -4.88
C PHE A 111 -1.29 8.56 -6.01
N THR A 112 -1.46 9.12 -7.20
CA THR A 112 -0.58 8.88 -8.36
C THR A 112 0.62 9.81 -8.39
N GLU A 113 0.54 10.98 -7.73
CA GLU A 113 1.53 12.05 -7.77
C GLU A 113 2.41 12.08 -6.51
N GLY A 114 3.46 11.26 -6.49
CA GLY A 114 4.52 11.41 -5.47
C GLY A 114 4.17 10.99 -4.04
N TRP A 115 2.93 10.57 -3.75
CA TRP A 115 2.53 10.12 -2.42
C TRP A 115 3.12 8.76 -2.06
N SER A 116 3.50 8.57 -0.80
CA SER A 116 4.03 7.32 -0.28
C SER A 116 3.69 7.15 1.20
N SER A 117 3.23 5.98 1.58
CA SER A 117 3.01 5.61 2.98
C SER A 117 3.30 4.14 3.22
N TRP A 118 3.83 3.83 4.41
CA TRP A 118 4.05 2.48 4.92
C TRP A 118 2.82 1.93 5.65
N ARG A 119 1.78 2.74 5.82
CA ARG A 119 0.58 2.42 6.61
C ARG A 119 -0.54 1.78 5.79
N VAL A 120 -0.37 1.65 4.48
CA VAL A 120 -1.43 1.13 3.61
C VAL A 120 -1.61 -0.36 3.84
N SER A 121 -2.78 -0.75 4.31
CA SER A 121 -3.18 -2.17 4.51
C SER A 121 -4.34 -2.57 3.59
N THR A 122 -5.15 -1.58 3.20
CA THR A 122 -6.35 -1.81 2.38
C THR A 122 -6.49 -0.71 1.35
N MET A 123 -6.91 -1.09 0.17
CA MET A 123 -7.12 -0.17 -0.95
C MET A 123 -8.49 -0.44 -1.58
N GLY A 124 -9.33 0.59 -1.61
CA GLY A 124 -10.62 0.59 -2.31
C GLY A 124 -10.51 1.37 -3.62
N LEU A 125 -10.81 0.74 -4.73
CA LEU A 125 -10.77 1.37 -6.05
C LEU A 125 -12.19 1.49 -6.59
N MET A 126 -12.62 2.72 -6.90
CA MET A 126 -13.98 3.02 -7.32
C MET A 126 -13.97 3.64 -8.71
N ASN A 127 -14.89 3.20 -9.57
CA ASN A 127 -15.12 3.76 -10.91
C ASN A 127 -13.85 3.89 -11.78
N VAL A 128 -12.91 2.99 -11.64
CA VAL A 128 -11.67 2.99 -12.43
C VAL A 128 -11.95 2.43 -13.82
N GLY A 129 -11.66 3.24 -14.84
CA GLY A 129 -11.95 2.94 -16.25
C GLY A 129 -10.95 1.98 -16.90
N ARG A 130 -11.29 1.54 -18.13
CA ARG A 130 -10.49 0.59 -18.91
C ARG A 130 -9.13 1.13 -19.39
N GLY A 131 -8.86 2.43 -19.34
CA GLY A 131 -7.62 3.03 -19.84
C GLY A 131 -6.56 3.30 -18.78
N GLU A 132 -6.80 2.98 -17.50
CA GLU A 132 -5.99 3.43 -16.37
C GLU A 132 -5.05 2.35 -15.79
N GLY A 133 -4.79 1.27 -16.53
CA GLY A 133 -4.02 0.13 -16.04
C GLY A 133 -2.64 0.47 -15.46
N ALA A 134 -1.89 1.34 -16.11
CA ALA A 134 -0.57 1.76 -15.62
C ALA A 134 -0.64 2.54 -14.29
N GLN A 135 -1.67 3.38 -14.12
CA GLN A 135 -1.89 4.13 -12.88
C GLN A 135 -2.26 3.20 -11.72
N ILE A 136 -3.06 2.17 -12.00
CA ILE A 136 -3.45 1.16 -11.00
C ILE A 136 -2.23 0.38 -10.52
N ILE A 137 -1.35 -0.04 -11.44
CA ILE A 137 -0.10 -0.73 -11.08
C ILE A 137 0.76 0.15 -10.18
N GLN A 138 0.87 1.44 -10.49
CA GLN A 138 1.59 2.39 -9.64
C GLN A 138 0.96 2.51 -8.24
N LEU A 139 -0.37 2.55 -8.14
CA LEU A 139 -1.08 2.57 -6.87
C LEU A 139 -0.80 1.30 -6.05
N PHE A 140 -0.86 0.13 -6.68
CA PHE A 140 -0.53 -1.13 -6.02
C PHE A 140 0.92 -1.14 -5.54
N GLY A 141 1.86 -0.70 -6.37
CA GLY A 141 3.26 -0.57 -5.99
C GLY A 141 3.50 0.32 -4.77
N ARG A 142 2.62 1.26 -4.50
CA ARG A 142 2.66 2.09 -3.28
C ARG A 142 2.07 1.37 -2.05
N GLY A 143 1.01 0.58 -2.27
CA GLY A 143 0.32 -0.14 -1.19
C GLY A 143 1.05 -1.40 -0.71
N VAL A 144 1.87 -2.04 -1.56
CA VAL A 144 2.62 -3.25 -1.19
C VAL A 144 3.95 -2.97 -0.50
N ARG A 145 4.26 -1.72 -0.18
CA ARG A 145 5.50 -1.35 0.50
C ARG A 145 5.46 -1.81 1.94
N LEU A 146 6.51 -2.50 2.35
CA LEU A 146 6.70 -2.95 3.73
C LEU A 146 7.87 -2.20 4.36
N LYS A 147 7.75 -1.91 5.65
CA LYS A 147 8.83 -1.45 6.51
C LYS A 147 9.20 -2.59 7.45
N GLY A 148 9.72 -3.68 6.85
CA GLY A 148 10.09 -4.89 7.57
C GLY A 148 11.38 -4.75 8.36
N TYR A 149 11.84 -5.87 8.92
CA TYR A 149 13.09 -5.94 9.66
C TYR A 149 14.26 -5.39 8.81
N ASN A 150 15.06 -4.51 9.41
CA ASN A 150 16.14 -3.76 8.74
C ASN A 150 15.69 -3.02 7.47
N LEU A 151 14.47 -2.46 7.49
CA LEU A 151 13.86 -1.75 6.36
C LEU A 151 13.67 -2.61 5.12
N SER A 152 13.63 -3.93 5.28
CA SER A 152 13.36 -4.85 4.18
C SER A 152 11.98 -4.61 3.59
N LEU A 153 11.90 -4.66 2.26
CA LEU A 153 10.64 -4.64 1.51
C LEU A 153 10.04 -6.05 1.33
N LYS A 154 10.75 -7.09 1.82
CA LYS A 154 10.29 -8.48 1.72
C LYS A 154 9.39 -8.83 2.91
N ARG A 155 8.48 -9.77 2.69
CA ARG A 155 7.71 -10.40 3.77
C ARG A 155 8.64 -11.11 4.77
N SER A 156 8.26 -11.15 6.02
CA SER A 156 9.02 -11.80 7.10
C SER A 156 9.33 -13.28 6.82
N ALA A 157 8.42 -13.98 6.12
CA ALA A 157 8.63 -15.37 5.72
C ALA A 157 9.78 -15.57 4.71
N ALA A 158 10.15 -14.51 3.98
CA ALA A 158 11.23 -14.53 2.99
C ALA A 158 12.55 -13.95 3.54
N LEU A 159 12.64 -13.72 4.85
CA LEU A 159 13.81 -13.19 5.54
C LEU A 159 14.38 -14.23 6.51
N GLU A 160 15.70 -14.30 6.56
CA GLU A 160 16.43 -14.94 7.65
C GLU A 160 16.43 -13.98 8.83
N LEU A 161 15.55 -14.23 9.80
CA LEU A 161 15.49 -13.44 11.03
C LEU A 161 16.38 -14.04 12.09
N PRO A 162 16.96 -13.23 13.00
CA PRO A 162 17.70 -13.72 14.15
C PRO A 162 16.86 -14.74 14.96
N PRO A 163 17.49 -15.79 15.51
CA PRO A 163 16.77 -16.85 16.25
C PRO A 163 16.03 -16.34 17.50
N ASP A 164 16.52 -15.26 18.08
CA ASP A 164 15.98 -14.59 19.26
C ASP A 164 14.82 -13.63 18.95
N LEU A 165 14.60 -13.33 17.67
CA LEU A 165 13.53 -12.45 17.24
C LEU A 165 12.23 -13.24 17.10
N ALA A 166 11.34 -13.11 18.08
CA ALA A 166 10.01 -13.71 18.01
C ALA A 166 9.20 -13.10 16.87
N ARG A 167 8.62 -13.94 16.01
CA ARG A 167 7.65 -13.49 15.00
C ARG A 167 6.30 -13.32 15.67
N PRO A 168 5.71 -12.09 15.65
CA PRO A 168 4.37 -11.91 16.17
C PRO A 168 3.37 -12.81 15.45
N GLN A 169 2.44 -13.36 16.20
CA GLN A 169 1.31 -14.08 15.63
C GLN A 169 0.55 -13.14 14.70
N HIS A 170 0.06 -13.63 13.58
CA HIS A 170 -0.71 -12.85 12.57
C HIS A 170 0.08 -11.76 11.80
N LEU A 171 1.42 -11.70 11.92
CA LEU A 171 2.24 -10.76 11.16
C LEU A 171 1.95 -10.81 9.64
N GLY A 172 1.67 -12.00 9.09
CA GLY A 172 1.31 -12.17 7.70
C GLY A 172 0.07 -11.40 7.25
N ILE A 173 -0.85 -11.06 8.17
CA ILE A 173 -2.03 -10.21 7.87
C ILE A 173 -1.57 -8.78 7.61
N LEU A 174 -0.66 -8.25 8.43
CA LEU A 174 -0.09 -6.90 8.28
C LEU A 174 0.78 -6.78 7.03
N GLU A 175 1.36 -7.87 6.57
CA GLU A 175 2.17 -7.94 5.35
C GLU A 175 1.33 -8.17 4.08
N THR A 176 0.00 -8.08 4.17
CA THR A 176 -0.92 -8.33 3.07
C THR A 176 -1.72 -7.08 2.75
N LEU A 177 -1.62 -6.61 1.48
CA LEU A 177 -2.49 -5.56 0.97
C LEU A 177 -3.83 -6.19 0.53
N SER A 178 -4.93 -5.69 1.08
CA SER A 178 -6.28 -6.07 0.67
C SER A 178 -6.82 -5.05 -0.34
N ILE A 179 -7.22 -5.52 -1.52
CA ILE A 179 -7.70 -4.66 -2.60
C ILE A 179 -9.17 -4.98 -2.88
N PHE A 180 -10.02 -3.95 -2.86
CA PHE A 180 -11.44 -4.04 -3.17
C PHE A 180 -11.77 -3.16 -4.37
N GLY A 181 -12.48 -3.72 -5.35
CA GLY A 181 -12.98 -3.00 -6.50
C GLY A 181 -14.49 -2.77 -6.40
N ILE A 182 -14.93 -1.51 -6.56
CA ILE A 182 -16.33 -1.14 -6.63
C ILE A 182 -16.61 -0.57 -8.02
N ARG A 183 -17.46 -1.24 -8.81
CA ARG A 183 -17.70 -0.88 -10.23
C ARG A 183 -16.38 -0.77 -11.02
N ALA A 184 -15.47 -1.70 -10.77
CA ALA A 184 -14.12 -1.67 -11.29
C ALA A 184 -13.93 -2.82 -12.27
N ASN A 185 -14.19 -2.56 -13.55
CA ASN A 185 -14.01 -3.55 -14.62
C ASN A 185 -12.54 -3.91 -14.87
N TYR A 186 -11.63 -3.11 -14.33
CA TYR A 186 -10.19 -3.32 -14.50
C TYR A 186 -9.65 -4.55 -13.73
N MET A 187 -10.37 -5.08 -12.73
CA MET A 187 -9.89 -6.28 -12.00
C MET A 187 -9.77 -7.50 -12.93
N ALA A 188 -10.65 -7.60 -13.93
CA ALA A 188 -10.54 -8.63 -14.96
C ALA A 188 -9.29 -8.39 -15.81
N GLN A 189 -9.07 -7.17 -16.28
CA GLN A 189 -7.90 -6.78 -17.08
C GLN A 189 -6.59 -6.90 -16.29
N PHE A 190 -6.60 -6.55 -14.99
CA PHE A 190 -5.44 -6.73 -14.13
C PHE A 190 -5.09 -8.21 -13.95
N ARG A 191 -6.10 -9.08 -13.85
CA ARG A 191 -5.89 -10.52 -13.82
C ARG A 191 -5.31 -11.02 -15.15
N GLU A 192 -5.84 -10.58 -16.29
CA GLU A 192 -5.31 -10.88 -17.61
C GLU A 192 -3.85 -10.40 -17.72
N TYR A 193 -3.56 -9.16 -17.30
CA TYR A 193 -2.19 -8.63 -17.28
C TYR A 193 -1.24 -9.47 -16.43
N LEU A 194 -1.66 -9.86 -15.22
CA LEU A 194 -0.85 -10.73 -14.35
C LEU A 194 -0.64 -12.12 -14.99
N GLN A 195 -1.63 -12.63 -15.71
CA GLN A 195 -1.51 -13.89 -16.46
C GLN A 195 -0.52 -13.78 -17.61
N ASP A 196 -0.56 -12.70 -18.37
CA ASP A 196 0.36 -12.44 -19.48
C ASP A 196 1.80 -12.28 -18.99
N GLU A 197 2.00 -11.65 -17.80
CA GLU A 197 3.29 -11.54 -17.14
C GLU A 197 3.73 -12.84 -16.41
N GLY A 198 2.96 -13.91 -16.54
CA GLY A 198 3.27 -15.20 -15.91
C GLY A 198 3.03 -15.26 -14.40
N LEU A 199 2.39 -14.24 -13.83
CA LEU A 199 2.07 -14.11 -12.40
C LEU A 199 0.64 -14.58 -12.07
N SER A 200 0.14 -15.60 -12.77
CA SER A 200 -1.22 -16.10 -12.56
C SER A 200 -1.38 -16.67 -11.15
N PRO A 201 -2.29 -16.11 -10.33
CA PRO A 201 -2.56 -16.64 -8.99
C PRO A 201 -3.22 -18.04 -9.00
N ASP A 202 -3.73 -18.45 -10.14
CA ASP A 202 -4.46 -19.72 -10.34
C ASP A 202 -3.62 -20.80 -11.04
N LYS A 203 -2.36 -20.54 -11.35
CA LYS A 203 -1.48 -21.62 -11.79
C LYS A 203 -1.13 -22.48 -10.58
N GLU A 204 -1.55 -23.71 -10.59
CA GLU A 204 -0.95 -24.76 -9.78
C GLU A 204 0.57 -24.62 -9.93
N GLN A 205 1.28 -24.63 -8.79
CA GLN A 205 2.74 -24.58 -8.81
C GLN A 205 3.20 -25.82 -9.60
N GLU A 206 3.67 -25.62 -10.83
CA GLU A 206 4.42 -26.65 -11.53
C GLU A 206 5.79 -26.74 -10.86
N GLU A 207 6.03 -27.81 -10.14
CA GLU A 207 7.37 -28.16 -9.70
C GLU A 207 8.23 -28.47 -10.92
N VAL A 208 9.00 -27.50 -11.36
CA VAL A 208 9.99 -27.71 -12.41
C VAL A 208 11.26 -28.24 -11.75
N PHE A 209 11.51 -29.53 -11.89
CA PHE A 209 12.81 -30.10 -11.55
C PHE A 209 13.84 -29.60 -12.57
N LEU A 210 14.61 -28.60 -12.19
CA LEU A 210 15.81 -28.23 -12.92
C LEU A 210 16.91 -29.24 -12.53
N PRO A 211 17.34 -30.15 -13.42
CA PRO A 211 18.48 -31.00 -13.13
C PRO A 211 19.70 -30.10 -12.97
N VAL A 212 20.18 -29.96 -11.75
CA VAL A 212 21.49 -29.33 -11.51
C VAL A 212 22.55 -30.30 -12.02
N ILE A 213 22.95 -30.15 -13.27
CA ILE A 213 24.11 -30.86 -13.80
C ILE A 213 25.31 -30.26 -13.06
N LYS A 214 25.84 -30.97 -12.06
CA LYS A 214 27.16 -30.69 -11.54
C LYS A 214 28.16 -31.00 -12.64
N LEU A 215 28.53 -30.01 -13.41
CA LEU A 215 29.68 -30.08 -14.27
C LEU A 215 30.93 -30.11 -13.34
N GLU A 216 31.41 -31.29 -13.05
CA GLU A 216 32.66 -31.47 -12.26
C GLU A 216 33.89 -30.85 -12.93
N GLN A 217 33.80 -30.54 -14.22
CA GLN A 217 34.81 -29.82 -14.97
C GLN A 217 34.18 -28.76 -15.85
N LEU A 218 33.95 -27.58 -15.31
CA LEU A 218 33.72 -26.41 -16.17
C LEU A 218 35.03 -26.14 -16.92
N PRO A 219 35.00 -26.04 -18.27
CA PRO A 219 36.15 -25.55 -18.98
C PRO A 219 36.52 -24.18 -18.41
N PRO A 220 37.82 -23.84 -18.31
CA PRO A 220 38.24 -22.57 -17.72
C PRO A 220 37.50 -21.42 -18.41
N LEU A 221 36.75 -20.65 -17.63
CA LEU A 221 36.03 -19.48 -18.13
C LEU A 221 37.00 -18.54 -18.83
N LYS A 222 36.91 -18.46 -20.15
CA LYS A 222 37.69 -17.50 -20.95
C LYS A 222 36.96 -16.15 -20.90
N MET A 223 37.60 -15.19 -20.25
CA MET A 223 37.12 -13.82 -20.25
C MET A 223 37.80 -13.05 -21.38
N VAL A 224 37.01 -12.41 -22.24
CA VAL A 224 37.51 -11.50 -23.25
C VAL A 224 37.91 -10.20 -22.55
N ARG A 225 39.20 -9.89 -22.55
CA ARG A 225 39.75 -8.63 -22.03
C ARG A 225 40.22 -7.76 -23.16
N LEU A 226 39.85 -6.50 -23.15
CA LEU A 226 40.41 -5.51 -24.04
C LEU A 226 41.83 -5.18 -23.59
N GLN A 227 42.81 -5.55 -24.41
CA GLN A 227 44.21 -5.28 -24.17
C GLN A 227 44.77 -4.49 -25.36
N LYS A 228 45.60 -3.52 -25.05
CA LYS A 228 46.35 -2.77 -26.05
C LYS A 228 47.86 -2.93 -25.79
N THR A 229 48.60 -3.26 -26.83
CA THR A 229 50.07 -3.30 -26.75
C THR A 229 50.63 -1.95 -27.21
N ILE A 230 51.32 -1.26 -26.33
CA ILE A 230 52.01 0.00 -26.61
C ILE A 230 53.48 -0.21 -26.33
N ASN A 231 54.32 -0.04 -27.32
CA ASN A 231 55.79 -0.20 -27.20
C ASN A 231 56.22 -1.53 -26.59
N GLY A 232 55.52 -2.63 -26.95
CA GLY A 232 55.82 -3.96 -26.44
C GLY A 232 55.28 -4.26 -25.04
N ILE A 233 54.64 -3.31 -24.38
CA ILE A 233 54.03 -3.49 -23.06
C ILE A 233 52.52 -3.71 -23.25
N GLN A 234 52.02 -4.82 -22.72
CA GLN A 234 50.63 -5.18 -22.76
C GLN A 234 49.88 -4.48 -21.62
N THR A 235 48.91 -3.63 -21.96
CA THR A 235 48.10 -2.88 -20.99
C THR A 235 46.69 -3.42 -21.02
N ASP A 236 46.21 -3.82 -19.86
CA ASP A 236 44.80 -4.31 -19.66
C ASP A 236 43.88 -3.13 -19.30
N PHE A 237 42.85 -2.92 -20.11
CA PHE A 237 41.88 -1.85 -19.91
C PHE A 237 40.65 -2.31 -19.11
N GLY A 238 40.63 -3.55 -18.60
CA GLY A 238 39.48 -4.14 -17.92
C GLY A 238 38.93 -3.31 -16.76
N ASP A 239 39.80 -2.65 -16.01
CA ASP A 239 39.39 -1.85 -14.84
C ASP A 239 38.85 -0.44 -15.23
N ALA A 240 39.26 0.08 -16.40
CA ALA A 240 38.78 1.38 -16.87
C ALA A 240 37.30 1.37 -17.35
N PHE A 241 36.72 0.19 -17.58
CA PHE A 241 35.35 0.01 -18.02
C PHE A 241 34.43 -0.57 -16.95
N ARG A 242 34.90 -0.71 -15.72
CA ARG A 242 34.01 -1.02 -14.58
C ARG A 242 33.29 0.25 -14.14
N ARG A 243 32.03 0.36 -14.50
CA ARG A 243 31.05 1.30 -13.89
C ARG A 243 30.25 0.59 -12.81
#